data_85d7d9ebf7946106e660908f8e4cf5e6
#
_entry.id   85d7d9ebf7946106e660908f8e4cf5e6
#
_cell.length_a   1.000
_cell.length_b   1.000
_cell.length_c   1.000
_cell.angle_alpha   90.00
_cell.angle_beta   90.00
_cell.angle_gamma   90.00
#
_symmetry.space_group_name_H-M   'P 1'
#
loop_
_entity.id
_entity.type
_entity.pdbx_description
1 polymer ?
#
loop_
_entity_poly.entity_id
_entity_poly.type
_entity_poly.pdbx_seq_one_letter_code
_entity_poly.pdbx_strand_id
1 'polypeptide(L)' 'MTKEFVLLVKELRESQKKFFNTRDSTYLKKSKALEKRVDEELQKILGNEPPKEQQYLFL' A
#
# COMPACT_ATOMS: atom_id res chain seq x y z
N MET A 1 -2.20 9.02 13.84
CA MET A 1 -2.41 8.76 12.42
C MET A 1 -3.73 9.36 11.97
N THR A 2 -3.77 9.82 10.76
CA THR A 2 -5.00 10.38 10.23
C THR A 2 -5.94 9.26 9.80
N LYS A 3 -7.22 9.58 9.79
CA LYS A 3 -8.22 8.66 9.31
C LYS A 3 -7.97 8.27 7.86
N GLU A 4 -7.52 9.24 7.08
CA GLU A 4 -7.22 9.01 5.67
C GLU A 4 -6.14 7.97 5.48
N PHE A 5 -5.10 8.03 6.32
CA PHE A 5 -4.04 7.05 6.23
C PHE A 5 -4.55 5.65 6.56
N VAL A 6 -5.38 5.54 7.59
CA VAL A 6 -5.95 4.25 7.97
C VAL A 6 -6.80 3.67 6.84
N LEU A 7 -7.62 4.52 6.21
CA LEU A 7 -8.43 4.06 5.09
C LEU A 7 -7.57 3.64 3.89
N LEU A 8 -6.48 4.35 3.66
CA LEU A 8 -5.58 4.02 2.58
C LEU A 8 -4.96 2.63 2.79
N VAL A 9 -4.52 2.35 4.01
CA VAL A 9 -3.96 1.05 4.34
C VAL A 9 -5.01 -0.04 4.19
N LYS A 10 -6.23 0.24 4.61
CA LYS A 10 -7.32 -0.72 4.49
C LYS A 10 -7.57 -1.07 3.03
N GLU A 11 -7.62 -0.07 2.16
CA GLU A 11 -7.84 -0.31 0.75
C GLU A 11 -6.71 -1.13 0.13
N LEU A 12 -5.48 -0.86 0.54
CA LEU A 12 -4.35 -1.62 0.07
C LEU A 12 -4.50 -3.09 0.45
N ARG A 13 -4.84 -3.36 1.70
CA ARG A 13 -4.99 -4.74 2.15
C ARG A 13 -6.11 -5.45 1.41
N GLU A 14 -7.22 -4.77 1.19
CA GLU A 14 -8.33 -5.35 0.46
C GLU A 14 -7.98 -5.66 -0.97
N SER A 15 -7.25 -4.76 -1.62
CA SER A 15 -6.81 -4.99 -2.99
C SER A 15 -5.86 -6.18 -3.07
N GLN A 16 -4.97 -6.31 -2.09
CA GLN A 16 -4.06 -7.44 -2.04
C GLN A 16 -4.82 -8.76 -1.90
N LYS A 17 -5.81 -8.78 -1.02
CA LYS A 17 -6.62 -9.99 -0.83
C LYS A 17 -7.36 -10.37 -2.11
N LYS A 18 -7.93 -9.38 -2.78
CA LYS A 18 -8.65 -9.64 -4.03
C LYS A 18 -7.70 -10.15 -5.10
N PHE A 19 -6.50 -9.60 -5.17
CA PHE A 19 -5.53 -10.09 -6.12
C PHE A 19 -5.16 -11.55 -5.85
N PHE A 20 -4.91 -11.89 -4.59
CA PHE A 20 -4.57 -13.27 -4.26
C PHE A 20 -5.70 -14.24 -4.56
N ASN A 21 -6.95 -13.79 -4.44
CA ASN A 21 -8.09 -14.65 -4.71
C ASN A 21 -8.37 -14.80 -6.20
N THR A 22 -8.25 -13.72 -6.95
CA THR A 22 -8.66 -13.70 -8.35
C THR A 22 -7.49 -13.72 -9.32
N ARG A 23 -6.31 -13.29 -8.87
CA ARG A 23 -5.11 -13.13 -9.71
C ARG A 23 -5.33 -12.16 -10.84
N ASP A 24 -6.26 -11.23 -10.65
CA ASP A 24 -6.56 -10.22 -11.66
C ASP A 24 -5.51 -9.11 -11.58
N SER A 25 -4.85 -8.83 -12.70
CA SER A 25 -3.79 -7.83 -12.74
C SER A 25 -4.30 -6.43 -12.43
N THR A 26 -5.60 -6.18 -12.57
CA THR A 26 -6.17 -4.90 -12.19
C THR A 26 -5.95 -4.63 -10.70
N TYR A 27 -6.18 -5.66 -9.88
CA TYR A 27 -5.97 -5.50 -8.45
C TYR A 27 -4.49 -5.38 -8.10
N LEU A 28 -3.63 -6.04 -8.86
CA LEU A 28 -2.20 -5.90 -8.64
C LEU A 28 -1.74 -4.47 -8.90
N LYS A 29 -2.18 -3.89 -10.01
CA LYS A 29 -1.82 -2.51 -10.34
C LYS A 29 -2.36 -1.55 -9.29
N LYS A 30 -3.59 -1.77 -8.85
CA LYS A 30 -4.19 -0.92 -7.81
C LYS A 30 -3.40 -1.03 -6.52
N SER A 31 -3.01 -2.23 -6.14
CA SER A 31 -2.22 -2.43 -4.93
C SER A 31 -0.89 -1.70 -4.99
N LYS A 32 -0.23 -1.75 -6.14
CA LYS A 32 1.05 -1.07 -6.27
C LYS A 32 0.92 0.44 -6.19
N ALA A 33 -0.14 0.97 -6.77
CA ALA A 33 -0.41 2.41 -6.66
C ALA A 33 -0.68 2.81 -5.22
N LEU A 34 -1.43 1.98 -4.51
CA LEU A 34 -1.73 2.25 -3.10
C LEU A 34 -0.50 2.10 -2.22
N GLU A 35 0.38 1.14 -2.53
CA GLU A 35 1.64 1.02 -1.81
C GLU A 35 2.46 2.30 -1.89
N LYS A 36 2.53 2.86 -3.07
CA LYS A 36 3.28 4.09 -3.26
C LYS A 36 2.67 5.22 -2.42
N ARG A 37 1.35 5.31 -2.37
CA ARG A 37 0.69 6.31 -1.57
C ARG A 37 0.96 6.11 -0.08
N VAL A 38 0.91 4.87 0.36
CA VAL A 38 1.21 4.54 1.76
C VAL A 38 2.65 4.94 2.09
N ASP A 39 3.59 4.63 1.22
CA ASP A 39 4.98 4.98 1.45
C ASP A 39 5.17 6.49 1.55
N GLU A 40 4.51 7.24 0.68
CA GLU A 40 4.59 8.69 0.71
C GLU A 40 4.05 9.25 2.03
N GLU A 41 2.95 8.71 2.51
CA GLU A 41 2.39 9.15 3.77
C GLU A 41 3.28 8.77 4.95
N LEU A 42 3.87 7.60 4.89
CA LEU A 42 4.80 7.18 5.93
C LEU A 42 6.02 8.09 5.99
N GLN A 43 6.53 8.50 4.85
CA GLN A 43 7.67 9.43 4.81
C GLN A 43 7.32 10.75 5.47
N LYS A 44 6.12 11.24 5.27
CA LYS A 44 5.67 12.47 5.91
C LYS A 44 5.60 12.31 7.42
N ILE A 45 5.11 11.16 7.86
CA ILE A 45 4.96 10.90 9.29
C ILE A 45 6.31 10.69 9.94
N LEU A 46 7.20 9.96 9.28
CA LEU A 46 8.48 9.58 9.83
C LEU A 46 9.59 10.61 9.60
N GLY A 47 9.28 11.68 8.87
CA GLY A 47 10.25 12.75 8.70
C GLY A 47 11.33 12.46 7.68
N ASN A 48 10.95 12.08 6.49
CA ASN A 48 11.84 12.00 5.34
C ASN A 48 12.75 10.80 5.23
N GLU A 49 12.57 9.80 6.05
CA GLU A 49 13.35 8.59 5.86
C GLU A 49 12.66 7.72 4.83
N PRO A 50 13.24 7.55 3.64
CA PRO A 50 12.61 6.72 2.64
C PRO A 50 12.65 5.25 3.06
N PRO A 51 11.60 4.51 2.77
CA PRO A 51 11.61 3.06 3.05
C PRO A 51 12.70 2.40 2.23
N LYS A 52 13.40 1.47 2.84
CA LYS A 52 14.49 0.81 2.16
C LYS A 52 13.99 -0.28 1.23
N GLU A 53 12.90 -0.90 1.57
CA GLU A 53 12.36 -1.99 0.78
C GLU A 53 10.87 -1.95 0.79
N GLN A 54 10.28 -2.34 -0.31
CA GLN A 54 8.84 -2.32 -0.44
C GLN A 54 8.27 -3.63 -0.91
N GLN A 55 9.11 -4.51 -1.39
CA GLN A 55 8.64 -5.80 -1.89
C GLN A 55 7.97 -6.61 -0.80
N TYR A 56 8.33 -6.38 0.43
CA TYR A 56 7.78 -7.17 1.53
C TYR A 56 6.27 -7.02 1.64
N LEU A 57 5.70 -6.01 1.02
CA LEU A 57 4.26 -5.86 1.05
C LEU A 57 3.56 -6.94 0.22
N PHE A 58 4.29 -7.61 -0.62
CA PHE A 58 3.72 -8.63 -1.50
C PHE A 58 4.32 -10.01 -1.29
N LEU A 59 5.08 -10.16 -0.29
CA LEU A 59 5.63 -11.49 0.00
C LEU A 59 4.65 -12.39 0.76
#